data_e29f211562011ce1da5e48b7a0da68a2
#
_entry.id   e29f211562011ce1da5e48b7a0da68a2
#
_cell.length_a   1.000
_cell.length_b   1.000
_cell.length_c   1.000
_cell.angle_alpha   90.00
_cell.angle_beta   90.00
_cell.angle_gamma   90.00
#
_symmetry.space_group_name_H-M   'P 1'
#
loop_
_entity.id
_entity.type
_entity.pdbx_description
1 polymer ?
#
loop_
_entity_poly.entity_id
_entity_poly.type
_entity_poly.pdbx_seq_one_letter_code
_entity_poly.pdbx_strand_id
1 'polypeptide(L)'
;DKRGDLYKEKPFVMDYEGVLVQGIIDVFWLENDKIVLLDYKTDRVNAAKELIDRYSTQLKLYADALGRIFSTDGKSIQADERLIYSFRLQQTIVICREYKK
;
A
#
# COMPACT_ATOMS: atom_id res chain seq x y z
N ASP A 1 -18.88 9.61 2.81
CA ASP A 1 -17.97 8.46 2.81
C ASP A 1 -17.32 8.32 4.16
N LYS A 2 -17.35 7.12 4.72
CA LYS A 2 -16.77 6.87 6.04
C LYS A 2 -15.24 6.79 6.01
N ARG A 3 -14.67 6.67 4.83
CA ARG A 3 -13.24 6.73 4.69
C ARG A 3 -12.80 8.18 4.84
N GLY A 4 -11.61 8.38 5.30
CA GLY A 4 -11.01 9.69 5.28
C GLY A 4 -10.69 10.12 3.85
N ASP A 5 -9.71 10.98 3.70
CA ASP A 5 -9.33 11.45 2.38
C ASP A 5 -8.85 10.30 1.50
N LEU A 6 -9.31 10.31 0.26
CA LEU A 6 -8.89 9.34 -0.76
C LEU A 6 -7.85 9.98 -1.65
N TYR A 7 -6.71 9.33 -1.80
CA TYR A 7 -5.59 9.81 -2.61
C TYR A 7 -5.39 8.87 -3.79
N LYS A 8 -5.21 9.42 -4.98
CA LYS A 8 -4.99 8.64 -6.20
C LYS A 8 -3.74 9.12 -6.92
N GLU A 9 -3.00 8.16 -7.46
CA GLU A 9 -1.84 8.42 -8.31
C GLU A 9 -0.85 9.39 -7.68
N LYS A 10 -0.52 9.16 -6.40
CA LYS A 10 0.39 10.04 -5.67
C LYS A 10 1.83 9.61 -5.86
N PRO A 11 2.67 10.46 -6.45
CA PRO A 11 4.09 10.19 -6.50
C PRO A 11 4.72 10.41 -5.13
N PHE A 12 5.77 9.65 -4.85
CA PHE A 12 6.54 9.82 -3.63
C PHE A 12 8.02 9.62 -3.89
N VAL A 13 8.82 10.23 -3.03
CA VAL A 13 10.27 10.06 -3.00
C VAL A 13 10.66 9.87 -1.55
N MET A 14 11.50 8.89 -1.29
CA MET A 14 11.93 8.58 0.06
C MET A 14 13.37 8.08 0.06
N ASP A 15 14.14 8.49 1.09
CA ASP A 15 15.43 7.90 1.35
C ASP A 15 15.21 6.71 2.28
N TYR A 16 15.51 5.52 1.79
CA TYR A 16 15.37 4.29 2.56
C TYR A 16 16.76 3.65 2.70
N GLU A 17 17.30 3.77 3.90
CA GLU A 17 18.63 3.20 4.22
C GLU A 17 19.71 3.64 3.22
N GLY A 18 19.71 4.93 2.87
CA GLY A 18 20.70 5.48 1.96
C GLY A 18 20.39 5.30 0.48
N VAL A 19 19.27 4.65 0.15
CA VAL A 19 18.83 4.43 -1.22
C VAL A 19 17.62 5.30 -1.51
N LEU A 20 17.69 6.04 -2.61
CA LEU A 20 16.55 6.84 -3.04
C LEU A 20 15.48 5.94 -3.64
N VAL A 21 14.32 5.89 -3.01
CA VAL A 21 13.16 5.12 -3.49
C VAL A 21 12.11 6.10 -3.98
N GLN A 22 11.62 5.90 -5.19
CA GLN A 22 10.55 6.73 -5.73
C GLN A 22 9.56 5.87 -6.48
N GLY A 23 8.32 6.31 -6.50
CA GLY A 23 7.26 5.56 -7.16
C GLY A 23 5.96 6.34 -7.17
N ILE A 24 4.93 5.69 -7.67
CA ILE A 24 3.58 6.24 -7.71
C ILE A 24 2.65 5.24 -7.04
N ILE A 25 1.89 5.71 -6.06
CA ILE A 25 0.92 4.87 -5.37
C ILE A 25 -0.43 5.07 -6.04
N ASP A 26 -1.05 3.99 -6.49
CA ASP A 26 -2.30 4.06 -7.25
C ASP A 26 -3.44 4.65 -6.43
N VAL A 27 -3.72 4.04 -5.29
CA VAL A 27 -4.81 4.51 -4.41
C VAL A 27 -4.43 4.22 -2.96
N PHE A 28 -4.67 5.17 -2.10
CA PHE A 28 -4.63 4.90 -0.67
C PHE A 28 -5.60 5.83 0.06
N TRP A 29 -6.00 5.44 1.25
CA TRP A 29 -6.86 6.26 2.09
C TRP A 29 -6.56 6.01 3.56
N LEU A 30 -6.96 6.99 4.38
CA LEU A 30 -6.82 6.89 5.82
C LEU A 30 -8.14 6.42 6.42
N GLU A 31 -8.07 5.45 7.30
CA GLU A 31 -9.23 4.89 7.96
C GLU A 31 -8.85 4.53 9.40
N ASN A 32 -9.46 5.20 10.37
CA ASN A 32 -9.19 4.98 11.80
C ASN A 32 -7.70 5.02 12.15
N ASP A 33 -7.00 6.06 11.64
CA ASP A 33 -5.56 6.26 11.86
C ASP A 33 -4.70 5.15 11.25
N LYS A 34 -5.24 4.45 10.27
CA LYS A 34 -4.52 3.45 9.49
C LYS A 34 -4.56 3.83 8.03
N ILE A 35 -3.54 3.41 7.30
CA ILE A 35 -3.50 3.61 5.86
C ILE A 35 -3.86 2.29 5.20
N VAL A 36 -4.79 2.36 4.25
CA VAL A 36 -5.11 1.23 3.38
C VAL A 36 -4.53 1.55 2.01
N LEU A 37 -3.70 0.67 1.51
CA LEU A 37 -3.00 0.83 0.23
C LEU A 37 -3.54 -0.17 -0.77
N LEU A 38 -3.96 0.31 -1.93
CA LEU A 38 -4.47 -0.54 -3.00
C LEU A 38 -3.69 -0.26 -4.28
N ASP A 39 -3.19 -1.32 -4.90
CA ASP A 39 -2.44 -1.23 -6.14
C ASP A 39 -3.15 -2.06 -7.21
N TYR A 40 -3.25 -1.52 -8.43
CA TYR A 40 -3.88 -2.22 -9.54
C TYR A 40 -2.82 -2.92 -10.37
N LYS A 41 -3.04 -4.19 -10.69
CA LYS A 41 -2.11 -4.97 -11.50
C LYS A 41 -2.82 -5.60 -12.70
N THR A 42 -2.17 -5.49 -13.85
CA THR A 42 -2.66 -6.08 -15.09
C THR A 42 -1.86 -7.31 -15.51
N ASP A 43 -0.95 -7.77 -14.65
CA ASP A 43 -0.10 -8.92 -14.94
C ASP A 43 -0.92 -10.14 -15.33
N ARG A 44 -0.43 -10.88 -16.31
CA ARG A 44 -1.04 -12.15 -16.70
C ARG A 44 -0.54 -13.23 -15.76
N VAL A 45 -1.36 -13.57 -14.79
CA VAL A 45 -1.06 -14.58 -13.78
C VAL A 45 -2.19 -15.59 -13.72
N ASN A 46 -1.88 -16.78 -13.21
CA ASN A 46 -2.87 -17.84 -13.08
C ASN A 46 -3.40 -17.97 -11.65
N ALA A 47 -2.69 -17.41 -10.69
CA ALA A 47 -3.07 -17.52 -9.29
C ALA A 47 -2.63 -16.29 -8.51
N ALA A 48 -3.35 -15.99 -7.43
CA ALA A 48 -3.05 -14.87 -6.55
C ALA A 48 -1.64 -14.94 -5.97
N LYS A 49 -1.16 -16.15 -5.69
CA LYS A 49 0.19 -16.32 -5.11
C LYS A 49 1.28 -15.71 -5.98
N GLU A 50 1.14 -15.75 -7.29
CA GLU A 50 2.14 -15.17 -8.18
C GLU A 50 2.26 -13.66 -7.97
N LEU A 51 1.14 -12.98 -7.75
CA LEU A 51 1.15 -11.53 -7.47
C LEU A 51 1.72 -11.25 -6.09
N ILE A 52 1.36 -12.06 -5.11
CA ILE A 52 1.88 -11.90 -3.75
C ILE A 52 3.40 -12.03 -3.76
N ASP A 53 3.94 -13.05 -4.39
CA ASP A 53 5.38 -13.30 -4.45
C ASP A 53 6.10 -12.17 -5.18
N ARG A 54 5.47 -11.63 -6.22
CA ARG A 54 6.07 -10.61 -7.08
C ARG A 54 6.09 -9.23 -6.46
N TYR A 55 5.04 -8.87 -5.72
CA TYR A 55 4.81 -7.48 -5.29
C TYR A 55 4.81 -7.22 -3.79
N SER A 56 4.91 -8.24 -2.95
CA SER A 56 4.86 -8.03 -1.50
C SER A 56 5.92 -7.05 -1.00
N THR A 57 7.15 -7.17 -1.51
CA THR A 57 8.24 -6.29 -1.09
C THR A 57 8.00 -4.85 -1.54
N GLN A 58 7.53 -4.66 -2.78
CA GLN A 58 7.22 -3.33 -3.28
C GLN A 58 6.15 -2.65 -2.45
N LEU A 59 5.07 -3.38 -2.13
CA LEU A 59 3.98 -2.80 -1.35
C LEU A 59 4.40 -2.52 0.08
N LYS A 60 5.29 -3.33 0.63
CA LYS A 60 5.84 -3.04 1.96
C LYS A 60 6.65 -1.75 1.96
N LEU A 61 7.46 -1.52 0.93
CA LEU A 61 8.20 -0.26 0.79
C LEU A 61 7.26 0.93 0.68
N TYR A 62 6.21 0.80 -0.12
CA TYR A 62 5.22 1.86 -0.28
C TYR A 62 4.51 2.13 1.04
N ALA A 63 4.15 1.08 1.77
CA ALA A 63 3.50 1.21 3.06
C ALA A 63 4.40 1.93 4.08
N ASP A 64 5.68 1.57 4.10
CA ASP A 64 6.64 2.20 5.01
C ASP A 64 6.80 3.68 4.66
N ALA A 65 6.84 4.02 3.36
CA ALA A 65 6.95 5.41 2.92
C ALA A 65 5.74 6.22 3.37
N LEU A 66 4.54 5.69 3.16
CA LEU A 66 3.32 6.38 3.57
C LEU A 66 3.25 6.56 5.09
N GLY A 67 3.63 5.54 5.83
CA GLY A 67 3.66 5.61 7.28
C GLY A 67 4.54 6.74 7.78
N ARG A 68 5.72 6.92 7.16
CA ARG A 68 6.62 8.01 7.52
C ARG A 68 6.06 9.38 7.15
N ILE A 69 5.45 9.50 5.98
CA ILE A 69 4.91 10.77 5.50
C ILE A 69 3.77 11.25 6.40
N PHE A 70 2.91 10.35 6.84
CA PHE A 70 1.73 10.73 7.61
C PHE A 70 1.90 10.66 9.13
N SER A 71 3.04 10.19 9.61
CA SER A 71 3.31 10.18 11.05
C SER A 71 3.69 11.59 11.51
N THR A 72 3.15 12.01 12.65
CA THR A 72 3.42 13.30 13.24
C THR A 72 3.86 13.11 14.69
N ASP A 73 4.29 14.20 15.33
CA ASP A 73 4.73 14.16 16.72
C ASP A 73 3.65 13.55 17.61
N GLY A 74 4.03 12.51 18.32
CA GLY A 74 3.13 11.82 19.24
C GLY A 74 2.13 10.90 18.59
N LYS A 75 2.14 10.78 17.25
CA LYS A 75 1.20 9.91 16.56
C LYS A 75 1.89 9.18 15.41
N SER A 76 1.92 7.87 15.52
CA SER A 76 2.47 7.00 14.48
C SER A 76 1.34 6.38 13.68
N ILE A 77 1.40 6.56 12.35
CA ILE A 77 0.42 6.01 11.42
C ILE A 77 1.12 4.93 10.62
N GLN A 78 0.48 3.78 10.48
CA GLN A 78 1.02 2.66 9.75
C GLN A 78 0.09 2.24 8.63
N ALA A 79 0.68 1.75 7.54
CA ALA A 79 -0.09 1.20 6.43
C ALA A 79 -0.29 -0.29 6.69
N ASP A 80 -1.30 -0.61 7.51
CA ASP A 80 -1.53 -1.97 7.99
C ASP A 80 -2.26 -2.86 6.97
N GLU A 81 -2.93 -2.26 5.99
CA GLU A 81 -3.60 -3.03 4.96
C GLU A 81 -2.98 -2.74 3.60
N ARG A 82 -2.56 -3.80 2.95
CA ARG A 82 -1.98 -3.73 1.61
C ARG A 82 -2.74 -4.68 0.71
N LEU A 83 -3.30 -4.13 -0.36
CA LEU A 83 -4.19 -4.86 -1.25
C LEU A 83 -3.71 -4.72 -2.69
N ILE A 84 -3.94 -5.76 -3.48
CA ILE A 84 -3.78 -5.72 -4.94
C ILE A 84 -5.12 -6.05 -5.56
N TYR A 85 -5.55 -5.25 -6.54
CA TYR A 85 -6.65 -5.66 -7.40
C TYR A 85 -6.07 -6.20 -8.71
N SER A 86 -6.36 -7.45 -9.01
CA SER A 86 -5.92 -8.09 -10.24
C SER A 86 -7.01 -8.02 -11.29
N PHE A 87 -6.74 -7.34 -12.40
CA PHE A 87 -7.68 -7.31 -13.52
C PHE A 87 -7.75 -8.67 -14.21
N ARG A 88 -6.66 -9.41 -14.22
CA ARG A 88 -6.64 -10.75 -14.82
C ARG A 88 -7.51 -11.72 -14.05
N LEU A 89 -7.39 -11.74 -12.73
CA LEU A 89 -8.13 -12.64 -11.87
C LEU A 89 -9.48 -12.08 -11.44
N GLN A 90 -9.70 -10.79 -11.66
CA GLN A 90 -10.91 -10.06 -11.28
C GLN A 90 -11.21 -10.21 -9.79
N GLN A 91 -10.18 -10.03 -8.98
CA GLN A 91 -10.34 -10.13 -7.53
C GLN A 91 -9.35 -9.24 -6.79
N THR A 92 -9.73 -8.89 -5.57
CA THR A 92 -8.87 -8.18 -4.64
C THR A 92 -8.10 -9.20 -3.82
N ILE A 93 -6.78 -9.01 -3.75
CA ILE A 93 -5.89 -9.91 -3.04
C ILE A 93 -5.33 -9.18 -1.83
N VAL A 94 -5.51 -9.75 -0.64
CA VAL A 94 -4.97 -9.17 0.59
C VAL A 94 -3.53 -9.63 0.74
N ILE A 95 -2.59 -8.67 0.67
CA ILE A 95 -1.17 -8.96 0.87
C ILE A 95 -0.86 -8.96 2.36
N CYS A 96 -1.39 -7.96 3.07
CA CYS A 96 -1.20 -7.86 4.49
C CYS A 96 -2.39 -7.14 5.11
N ARG A 97 -2.85 -7.66 6.24
CA ARG A 97 -3.89 -7.02 7.02
C ARG A 97 -3.58 -7.30 8.49
N GLU A 98 -3.03 -6.30 9.16
CA GLU A 98 -2.68 -6.44 10.56
C GLU A 98 -3.74 -5.80 11.44
N TYR A 99 -4.17 -6.56 12.42
CA TYR A 99 -5.10 -6.07 13.42
C TYR A 99 -4.36 -5.94 14.74
N LYS A 100 -4.34 -4.73 15.29
CA LYS A 100 -3.80 -4.52 16.62
C LYS A 100 -4.90 -4.83 17.63
N LYS A 101 -4.57 -5.68 18.54
CA LYS A 101 -5.47 -6.00 19.63
C LYS A 101 -5.30 -5.02 20.77
#